data_704f1882efed5370631897e7492d7e47
#
_entry.id   704f1882efed5370631897e7492d7e47
#
_cell.length_a   1.000
_cell.length_b   1.000
_cell.length_c   1.000
_cell.angle_alpha   90.00
_cell.angle_beta   90.00
_cell.angle_gamma   90.00
#
_symmetry.space_group_name_H-M   'P 1'
#
loop_
_entity.id
_entity.type
_entity.pdbx_description
1 polymer ?
#
loop_
_entity_poly.entity_id
_entity_poly.type
_entity_poly.pdbx_seq_one_letter_code
_entity_poly.pdbx_strand_id
1 'polypeptide(L)'
;MIKDKRISQLLCLSIYIVSFYLAYVVLPESINFIWLKITIWHVNATILIYLGSVLLKNSSLYDPFWSVAPVPIVLYLSIQSENSILLKMLVLFPILLWAARLTRNWAISWEGFDHEDFRYIDLKNTNKYKAEFNNFFGIHLFPTFIVNICLFPLVYIFINDVNVNIYLCISSIITFLAVILEFVADEQMRKFRSDPKN
;
A
#
# COMPACT_ATOMS: atom_id res chain seq x y z
N MET A 1 -24.77 7.38 -1.54
CA MET A 1 -23.35 7.22 -1.13
C MET A 1 -23.30 6.79 0.33
N ILE A 2 -22.33 5.99 0.73
CA ILE A 2 -22.21 5.46 2.11
C ILE A 2 -21.67 6.59 2.98
N LYS A 3 -22.48 7.08 3.92
CA LYS A 3 -22.11 8.22 4.78
C LYS A 3 -21.40 7.81 6.07
N ASP A 4 -21.61 6.56 6.50
CA ASP A 4 -20.95 6.06 7.71
C ASP A 4 -19.48 5.76 7.44
N LYS A 5 -18.59 6.42 8.19
CA LYS A 5 -17.14 6.27 8.09
C LYS A 5 -16.69 4.84 8.33
N ARG A 6 -17.24 4.15 9.34
CA ARG A 6 -16.82 2.79 9.70
C ARG A 6 -17.24 1.79 8.63
N ILE A 7 -18.46 1.95 8.10
CA ILE A 7 -18.93 1.12 6.98
C ILE A 7 -18.05 1.35 5.75
N SER A 8 -17.69 2.59 5.46
CA SER A 8 -16.78 2.93 4.36
C SER A 8 -15.40 2.28 4.53
N GLN A 9 -14.82 2.30 5.73
CA GLN A 9 -13.55 1.65 6.03
C GLN A 9 -13.61 0.13 5.90
N LEU A 10 -14.67 -0.50 6.40
CA LEU A 10 -14.88 -1.94 6.26
C LEU A 10 -15.06 -2.33 4.78
N LEU A 11 -15.75 -1.52 3.99
CA LEU A 11 -15.90 -1.75 2.56
C LEU A 11 -14.55 -1.63 1.84
N CYS A 12 -13.71 -0.62 2.16
CA CYS A 12 -12.35 -0.52 1.63
C CYS A 12 -11.56 -1.80 1.91
N LEU A 13 -11.53 -2.24 3.17
CA LEU A 13 -10.80 -3.45 3.57
C LEU A 13 -11.31 -4.68 2.82
N SER A 14 -12.63 -4.82 2.69
CA SER A 14 -13.24 -5.93 1.96
C SER A 14 -12.85 -5.92 0.48
N ILE A 15 -12.89 -4.74 -0.16
CA ILE A 15 -12.46 -4.57 -1.55
C ILE A 15 -10.98 -4.96 -1.71
N TYR A 16 -10.10 -4.57 -0.77
CA TYR A 16 -8.68 -4.91 -0.84
C TYR A 16 -8.45 -6.42 -0.73
N ILE A 17 -9.06 -7.08 0.25
CA ILE A 17 -8.94 -8.53 0.43
C ILE A 17 -9.40 -9.26 -0.82
N VAL A 18 -10.58 -8.91 -1.34
CA VAL A 18 -11.14 -9.52 -2.56
C VAL A 18 -10.25 -9.24 -3.78
N SER A 19 -9.76 -8.01 -3.94
CA SER A 19 -8.90 -7.63 -5.06
C SER A 19 -7.57 -8.39 -5.04
N PHE A 20 -6.90 -8.50 -3.89
CA PHE A 20 -5.66 -9.27 -3.77
C PHE A 20 -5.89 -10.77 -4.00
N TYR A 21 -6.98 -11.32 -3.47
CA TYR A 21 -7.32 -12.72 -3.67
C TYR A 21 -7.60 -13.02 -5.15
N LEU A 22 -8.48 -12.26 -5.79
CA LEU A 22 -8.81 -12.45 -7.21
C LEU A 22 -7.58 -12.24 -8.11
N ALA A 23 -6.79 -11.21 -7.83
CA ALA A 23 -5.55 -10.94 -8.56
C ALA A 23 -4.54 -12.09 -8.43
N TYR A 24 -4.50 -12.78 -7.28
CA TYR A 24 -3.67 -13.96 -7.07
C TYR A 24 -4.18 -15.17 -7.85
N VAL A 25 -5.48 -15.44 -7.81
CA VAL A 25 -6.11 -16.61 -8.46
C VAL A 25 -5.93 -16.58 -9.99
N VAL A 26 -5.92 -15.39 -10.60
CA VAL A 26 -5.75 -15.24 -12.06
C VAL A 26 -4.27 -15.21 -12.50
N LEU A 27 -3.31 -15.37 -11.58
CA LEU A 27 -1.90 -15.42 -11.95
C LEU A 27 -1.58 -16.68 -12.77
N PRO A 28 -0.93 -16.53 -13.93
CA PRO A 28 -0.49 -17.69 -14.69
C PRO A 28 0.56 -18.51 -13.90
N GLU A 29 0.34 -19.81 -13.79
CA GLU A 29 1.29 -20.72 -13.13
C GLU A 29 2.64 -20.76 -13.84
N SER A 30 2.66 -20.49 -15.16
CA SER A 30 3.87 -20.50 -15.99
C SER A 30 4.87 -19.39 -15.65
N ILE A 31 4.51 -18.42 -14.79
CA ILE A 31 5.44 -17.35 -14.42
C ILE A 31 6.38 -17.84 -13.33
N ASN A 32 7.59 -18.21 -13.71
CA ASN A 32 8.64 -18.65 -12.80
C ASN A 32 9.47 -17.51 -12.21
N PHE A 33 9.50 -16.35 -12.88
CA PHE A 33 10.26 -15.20 -12.42
C PHE A 33 9.47 -14.45 -11.34
N ILE A 34 9.90 -14.61 -10.09
CA ILE A 34 9.14 -14.17 -8.90
C ILE A 34 8.85 -12.65 -8.92
N TRP A 35 9.80 -11.82 -9.37
CA TRP A 35 9.58 -10.37 -9.48
C TRP A 35 8.44 -10.04 -10.46
N LEU A 36 8.43 -10.70 -11.61
CA LEU A 36 7.35 -10.52 -12.59
C LEU A 36 6.01 -10.99 -12.04
N LYS A 37 6.00 -12.13 -11.34
CA LYS A 37 4.80 -12.68 -10.69
C LYS A 37 4.20 -11.69 -9.69
N ILE A 38 5.02 -11.11 -8.83
CA ILE A 38 4.61 -10.10 -7.84
C ILE A 38 4.14 -8.83 -8.54
N THR A 39 4.85 -8.37 -9.57
CA THR A 39 4.47 -7.18 -10.33
C THR A 39 3.10 -7.35 -10.97
N ILE A 40 2.85 -8.48 -11.63
CA ILE A 40 1.55 -8.79 -12.24
C ILE A 40 0.46 -8.90 -11.17
N TRP A 41 0.74 -9.56 -10.04
CA TRP A 41 -0.20 -9.66 -8.93
C TRP A 41 -0.60 -8.28 -8.41
N HIS A 42 0.39 -7.42 -8.13
CA HIS A 42 0.16 -6.06 -7.63
C HIS A 42 -0.61 -5.19 -8.64
N VAL A 43 -0.23 -5.24 -9.93
CA VAL A 43 -0.91 -4.51 -11.00
C VAL A 43 -2.35 -4.99 -11.18
N ASN A 44 -2.60 -6.31 -11.18
CA ASN A 44 -3.96 -6.86 -11.28
C ASN A 44 -4.83 -6.41 -10.09
N ALA A 45 -4.28 -6.45 -8.86
CA ALA A 45 -4.98 -5.92 -7.69
C ALA A 45 -5.29 -4.41 -7.87
N THR A 46 -4.33 -3.62 -8.35
CA THR A 46 -4.52 -2.19 -8.63
C THR A 46 -5.62 -1.94 -9.67
N ILE A 47 -5.70 -2.75 -10.72
CA ILE A 47 -6.79 -2.66 -11.72
C ILE A 47 -8.15 -2.88 -11.06
N LEU A 48 -8.27 -3.87 -10.18
CA LEU A 48 -9.51 -4.12 -9.44
C LEU A 48 -9.87 -2.96 -8.49
N ILE A 49 -8.88 -2.36 -7.83
CA ILE A 49 -9.08 -1.16 -6.99
C ILE A 49 -9.51 0.03 -7.85
N TYR A 50 -8.89 0.23 -9.02
CA TYR A 50 -9.33 1.26 -9.97
C TYR A 50 -10.77 1.06 -10.39
N LEU A 51 -11.18 -0.16 -10.76
CA LEU A 51 -12.57 -0.46 -11.10
C LEU A 51 -13.52 -0.18 -9.93
N GLY A 52 -13.11 -0.53 -8.71
CA GLY A 52 -13.83 -0.17 -7.48
C GLY A 52 -13.98 1.35 -7.32
N SER A 53 -12.91 2.10 -7.57
CA SER A 53 -12.93 3.58 -7.48
C SER A 53 -13.86 4.23 -8.51
N VAL A 54 -13.91 3.67 -9.71
CA VAL A 54 -14.86 4.11 -10.77
C VAL A 54 -16.30 3.82 -10.36
N LEU A 55 -16.58 2.63 -9.84
CA LEU A 55 -17.93 2.25 -9.37
C LEU A 55 -18.40 3.11 -8.19
N LEU A 56 -17.52 3.39 -7.25
CA LEU A 56 -17.80 4.23 -6.09
C LEU A 56 -17.71 5.74 -6.40
N LYS A 57 -17.24 6.10 -7.61
CA LYS A 57 -17.00 7.48 -8.05
C LYS A 57 -16.06 8.24 -7.09
N ASN A 58 -15.08 7.54 -6.51
CA ASN A 58 -14.18 8.10 -5.51
C ASN A 58 -12.81 7.42 -5.58
N SER A 59 -11.79 8.17 -6.03
CA SER A 59 -10.43 7.65 -6.19
C SER A 59 -9.67 7.56 -4.87
N SER A 60 -10.18 8.15 -3.78
CA SER A 60 -9.62 7.99 -2.43
C SER A 60 -9.71 6.54 -1.91
N LEU A 61 -10.39 5.65 -2.63
CA LEU A 61 -10.26 4.21 -2.40
C LEU A 61 -8.80 3.74 -2.53
N TYR A 62 -7.96 4.45 -3.30
CA TYR A 62 -6.55 4.09 -3.46
C TYR A 62 -5.66 4.58 -2.31
N ASP A 63 -6.08 5.59 -1.53
CA ASP A 63 -5.25 6.23 -0.50
C ASP A 63 -4.60 5.25 0.50
N PRO A 64 -5.30 4.31 1.13
CA PRO A 64 -4.65 3.32 1.98
C PRO A 64 -4.09 2.12 1.21
N PHE A 65 -4.48 1.93 -0.05
CA PHE A 65 -4.10 0.74 -0.81
C PHE A 65 -2.58 0.61 -0.96
N TRP A 66 -1.88 1.70 -1.28
CA TRP A 66 -0.43 1.67 -1.48
C TRP A 66 0.37 1.33 -0.21
N SER A 67 -0.20 1.55 0.99
CA SER A 67 0.41 1.13 2.26
C SER A 67 0.02 -0.30 2.66
N VAL A 68 -1.16 -0.77 2.23
CA VAL A 68 -1.64 -2.13 2.51
C VAL A 68 -1.06 -3.15 1.53
N ALA A 69 -0.88 -2.78 0.26
CA ALA A 69 -0.44 -3.67 -0.81
C ALA A 69 0.89 -4.39 -0.55
N PRO A 70 1.93 -3.77 0.04
CA PRO A 70 3.16 -4.47 0.40
C PRO A 70 2.96 -5.63 1.37
N VAL A 71 1.98 -5.56 2.26
CA VAL A 71 1.79 -6.56 3.34
C VAL A 71 1.56 -7.98 2.80
N PRO A 72 0.54 -8.27 1.97
CA PRO A 72 0.34 -9.61 1.44
C PRO A 72 1.53 -10.08 0.57
N ILE A 73 2.20 -9.16 -0.14
CA ILE A 73 3.36 -9.48 -0.98
C ILE A 73 4.54 -9.94 -0.13
N VAL A 74 4.92 -9.18 0.90
CA VAL A 74 6.08 -9.55 1.74
C VAL A 74 5.79 -10.77 2.62
N LEU A 75 4.55 -10.97 3.05
CA LEU A 75 4.14 -12.18 3.75
C LEU A 75 4.25 -13.41 2.83
N TYR A 76 3.76 -13.31 1.58
CA TYR A 76 3.89 -14.35 0.59
C TYR A 76 5.37 -14.72 0.35
N LEU A 77 6.23 -13.73 0.12
CA LEU A 77 7.67 -13.93 -0.05
C LEU A 77 8.32 -14.60 1.17
N SER A 78 7.96 -14.15 2.36
CA SER A 78 8.48 -14.72 3.62
C SER A 78 8.08 -16.18 3.81
N ILE A 79 6.87 -16.57 3.41
CA ILE A 79 6.41 -17.96 3.48
C ILE A 79 7.18 -18.84 2.50
N GLN A 80 7.45 -18.33 1.29
CA GLN A 80 8.19 -19.06 0.26
C GLN A 80 9.71 -19.14 0.51
N SER A 81 10.24 -18.24 1.33
CA SER A 81 11.67 -18.15 1.63
C SER A 81 12.12 -19.24 2.61
N GLU A 82 13.28 -19.82 2.38
CA GLU A 82 13.95 -20.74 3.31
C GLU A 82 14.88 -20.03 4.31
N ASN A 83 15.01 -18.71 4.20
CA ASN A 83 15.84 -17.93 5.11
C ASN A 83 15.44 -18.10 6.59
N SER A 84 16.39 -17.85 7.48
CA SER A 84 16.19 -17.97 8.94
C SER A 84 15.05 -17.10 9.45
N ILE A 85 14.38 -17.54 10.50
CA ILE A 85 13.29 -16.80 11.14
C ILE A 85 13.75 -15.41 11.61
N LEU A 86 14.99 -15.29 12.07
CA LEU A 86 15.56 -14.01 12.50
C LEU A 86 15.65 -13.02 11.33
N LEU A 87 16.15 -13.47 10.16
CA LEU A 87 16.17 -12.63 8.96
C LEU A 87 14.78 -12.17 8.58
N LYS A 88 13.82 -13.11 8.53
CA LYS A 88 12.42 -12.78 8.20
C LYS A 88 11.85 -11.72 9.15
N MET A 89 12.09 -11.84 10.46
CA MET A 89 11.62 -10.88 11.44
C MET A 89 12.29 -9.50 11.28
N LEU A 90 13.60 -9.46 11.03
CA LEU A 90 14.32 -8.19 10.80
C LEU A 90 13.78 -7.42 9.58
N VAL A 91 13.30 -8.13 8.56
CA VAL A 91 12.74 -7.51 7.34
C VAL A 91 11.26 -7.19 7.51
N LEU A 92 10.47 -8.13 8.01
CA LEU A 92 9.01 -7.96 8.09
C LEU A 92 8.58 -6.94 9.12
N PHE A 93 9.20 -6.93 10.31
CA PHE A 93 8.73 -6.11 11.42
C PHE A 93 8.68 -4.62 11.10
N PRO A 94 9.74 -3.98 10.55
CA PRO A 94 9.70 -2.57 10.19
C PRO A 94 8.64 -2.25 9.13
N ILE A 95 8.45 -3.14 8.14
CA ILE A 95 7.49 -2.95 7.04
C ILE A 95 6.06 -3.03 7.55
N LEU A 96 5.77 -4.03 8.39
CA LEU A 96 4.44 -4.18 8.97
C LEU A 96 4.08 -3.01 9.89
N LEU A 97 5.05 -2.48 10.65
CA LEU A 97 4.85 -1.29 11.45
C LEU A 97 4.61 -0.05 10.58
N TRP A 98 5.38 0.13 9.50
CA TRP A 98 5.20 1.20 8.53
C TRP A 98 3.78 1.15 7.92
N ALA A 99 3.37 -0.01 7.44
CA ALA A 99 2.05 -0.21 6.85
C ALA A 99 0.92 0.06 7.87
N ALA A 100 1.06 -0.47 9.09
CA ALA A 100 0.10 -0.25 10.16
C ALA A 100 -0.02 1.23 10.54
N ARG A 101 1.12 1.95 10.64
CA ARG A 101 1.13 3.39 10.94
C ARG A 101 0.40 4.20 9.88
N LEU A 102 0.74 4.01 8.61
CA LEU A 102 0.10 4.73 7.50
C LEU A 102 -1.40 4.44 7.41
N THR A 103 -1.77 3.17 7.48
CA THR A 103 -3.18 2.76 7.46
C THR A 103 -3.95 3.35 8.66
N ARG A 104 -3.34 3.37 9.86
CA ARG A 104 -3.92 4.02 11.03
C ARG A 104 -4.10 5.53 10.82
N ASN A 105 -3.10 6.20 10.27
CA ASN A 105 -3.17 7.65 10.01
C ASN A 105 -4.30 7.97 9.03
N TRP A 106 -4.41 7.22 7.95
CA TRP A 106 -5.55 7.30 7.03
C TRP A 106 -6.87 7.03 7.74
N ALA A 107 -6.98 5.95 8.51
CA ALA A 107 -8.23 5.57 9.17
C ALA A 107 -8.74 6.64 10.15
N ILE A 108 -7.83 7.39 10.78
CA ILE A 108 -8.19 8.49 11.68
C ILE A 108 -8.66 9.72 10.89
N SER A 109 -7.96 10.10 9.82
CA SER A 109 -8.19 11.34 9.09
C SER A 109 -9.26 11.24 7.99
N TRP A 110 -9.46 10.05 7.41
CA TRP A 110 -10.40 9.89 6.30
C TRP A 110 -11.87 9.96 6.76
N GLU A 111 -12.68 10.73 6.05
CA GLU A 111 -14.08 11.02 6.41
C GLU A 111 -15.09 10.06 5.76
N GLY A 112 -14.63 9.15 4.90
CA GLY A 112 -15.49 8.20 4.17
C GLY A 112 -15.68 8.58 2.71
N PHE A 113 -16.53 7.83 1.99
CA PHE A 113 -16.72 8.01 0.55
C PHE A 113 -17.49 9.27 0.16
N ASP A 114 -18.02 10.03 1.12
CA ASP A 114 -18.63 11.35 0.85
C ASP A 114 -17.56 12.42 0.55
N HIS A 115 -16.30 12.15 0.88
CA HIS A 115 -15.17 13.03 0.64
C HIS A 115 -14.15 12.36 -0.28
N GLU A 116 -13.74 13.07 -1.32
CA GLU A 116 -12.61 12.67 -2.18
C GLU A 116 -11.46 13.66 -1.99
N ASP A 117 -10.22 13.16 -1.98
CA ASP A 117 -9.02 14.00 -1.85
C ASP A 117 -9.00 15.07 -2.96
N PHE A 118 -8.79 16.33 -2.57
CA PHE A 118 -8.81 17.48 -3.49
C PHE A 118 -7.79 17.33 -4.63
N ARG A 119 -6.65 16.68 -4.39
CA ARG A 119 -5.62 16.40 -5.41
C ARG A 119 -6.18 15.55 -6.55
N TYR A 120 -7.04 14.58 -6.22
CA TYR A 120 -7.69 13.73 -7.23
C TYR A 120 -8.78 14.46 -7.99
N ILE A 121 -9.52 15.31 -7.30
CA ILE A 121 -10.52 16.19 -7.94
C ILE A 121 -9.81 17.10 -8.95
N ASP A 122 -8.70 17.73 -8.56
CA ASP A 122 -7.92 18.61 -9.45
C ASP A 122 -7.35 17.87 -10.66
N LEU A 123 -6.77 16.67 -10.45
CA LEU A 123 -6.23 15.82 -11.52
C LEU A 123 -7.31 15.37 -12.52
N LYS A 124 -8.55 15.22 -12.06
CA LYS A 124 -9.70 14.84 -12.88
C LYS A 124 -10.46 16.03 -13.45
N ASN A 125 -10.16 17.26 -13.02
CA ASN A 125 -10.80 18.47 -13.51
C ASN A 125 -10.33 18.83 -14.94
N THR A 126 -10.72 17.98 -15.90
CA THR A 126 -10.36 18.10 -17.31
C THR A 126 -11.42 17.39 -18.17
N ASN A 127 -11.18 17.27 -19.49
CA ASN A 127 -12.09 16.47 -20.32
C ASN A 127 -12.14 15.00 -19.89
N LYS A 128 -13.26 14.32 -20.15
CA LYS A 128 -13.54 12.97 -19.67
C LYS A 128 -12.41 11.96 -19.96
N TYR A 129 -11.86 11.96 -21.17
CA TYR A 129 -10.81 11.01 -21.55
C TYR A 129 -9.51 11.23 -20.76
N LYS A 130 -9.09 12.47 -20.62
CA LYS A 130 -7.90 12.85 -19.86
C LYS A 130 -8.13 12.63 -18.36
N ALA A 131 -9.34 12.85 -17.86
CA ALA A 131 -9.71 12.58 -16.48
C ALA A 131 -9.55 11.09 -16.15
N GLU A 132 -10.07 10.19 -17.00
CA GLU A 132 -9.92 8.74 -16.81
C GLU A 132 -8.47 8.27 -17.00
N PHE A 133 -7.74 8.85 -17.94
CA PHE A 133 -6.30 8.60 -18.08
C PHE A 133 -5.54 8.99 -16.81
N ASN A 134 -5.76 10.19 -16.30
CA ASN A 134 -5.13 10.67 -15.06
C ASN A 134 -5.52 9.81 -13.86
N ASN A 135 -6.78 9.40 -13.78
CA ASN A 135 -7.28 8.53 -12.74
C ASN A 135 -6.55 7.17 -12.75
N PHE A 136 -6.52 6.50 -13.89
CA PHE A 136 -5.89 5.18 -13.98
C PHE A 136 -4.36 5.27 -13.87
N PHE A 137 -3.71 6.04 -14.74
CA PHE A 137 -2.25 6.07 -14.80
C PHE A 137 -1.61 6.91 -13.69
N GLY A 138 -2.18 8.08 -13.37
CA GLY A 138 -1.61 9.01 -12.40
C GLY A 138 -1.90 8.63 -10.96
N ILE A 139 -3.16 8.32 -10.65
CA ILE A 139 -3.58 8.06 -9.25
C ILE A 139 -3.32 6.61 -8.85
N HIS A 140 -3.59 5.63 -9.72
CA HIS A 140 -3.53 4.21 -9.36
C HIS A 140 -2.22 3.54 -9.80
N LEU A 141 -1.90 3.58 -11.09
CA LEU A 141 -0.83 2.75 -11.64
C LEU A 141 0.57 3.28 -11.32
N PHE A 142 0.78 4.59 -11.43
CA PHE A 142 2.10 5.20 -11.17
C PHE A 142 2.58 4.96 -9.73
N PRO A 143 1.80 5.21 -8.66
CA PRO A 143 2.24 4.91 -7.31
C PRO A 143 2.41 3.40 -7.08
N THR A 144 1.61 2.55 -7.72
CA THR A 144 1.78 1.09 -7.68
C THR A 144 3.16 0.68 -8.20
N PHE A 145 3.63 1.25 -9.31
CA PHE A 145 4.98 0.98 -9.82
C PHE A 145 6.07 1.48 -8.90
N ILE A 146 5.91 2.66 -8.29
CA ILE A 146 6.88 3.17 -7.32
C ILE A 146 6.98 2.22 -6.12
N VAL A 147 5.85 1.81 -5.55
CA VAL A 147 5.83 0.84 -4.44
C VAL A 147 6.47 -0.48 -4.87
N ASN A 148 6.17 -0.95 -6.07
CA ASN A 148 6.72 -2.19 -6.61
C ASN A 148 8.25 -2.13 -6.72
N ILE A 149 8.80 -1.04 -7.25
CA ILE A 149 10.26 -0.82 -7.34
C ILE A 149 10.88 -0.79 -5.92
N CYS A 150 10.23 -0.14 -4.96
CA CYS A 150 10.69 -0.10 -3.56
C CYS A 150 10.69 -1.48 -2.88
N LEU A 151 9.89 -2.43 -3.36
CA LEU A 151 9.89 -3.82 -2.88
C LEU A 151 11.05 -4.66 -3.44
N PHE A 152 11.76 -4.20 -4.47
CA PHE A 152 12.81 -4.98 -5.14
C PHE A 152 13.90 -5.51 -4.18
N PRO A 153 14.48 -4.71 -3.25
CA PRO A 153 15.45 -5.22 -2.28
C PRO A 153 14.90 -6.36 -1.42
N LEU A 154 13.62 -6.30 -1.07
CA LEU A 154 12.96 -7.33 -0.24
C LEU A 154 12.75 -8.61 -1.03
N VAL A 155 12.33 -8.50 -2.30
CA VAL A 155 12.24 -9.65 -3.19
C VAL A 155 13.60 -10.33 -3.27
N TYR A 156 14.67 -9.56 -3.52
CA TYR A 156 16.03 -10.08 -3.59
C TYR A 156 16.43 -10.85 -2.32
N ILE A 157 16.16 -10.28 -1.14
CA ILE A 157 16.48 -10.91 0.15
C ILE A 157 15.72 -12.22 0.32
N PHE A 158 14.42 -12.27 -0.02
CA PHE A 158 13.60 -13.44 0.23
C PHE A 158 13.80 -14.60 -0.77
N ILE A 159 14.25 -14.30 -2.00
CA ILE A 159 14.48 -15.35 -3.02
C ILE A 159 15.91 -15.93 -3.01
N ASN A 160 16.83 -15.28 -2.31
CA ASN A 160 18.21 -15.74 -2.20
C ASN A 160 18.49 -16.24 -0.78
N ASP A 161 19.44 -17.15 -0.67
CA ASP A 161 19.95 -17.58 0.63
C ASP A 161 20.87 -16.47 1.19
N VAL A 162 20.32 -15.69 2.11
CA VAL A 162 21.00 -14.54 2.71
C VAL A 162 21.23 -14.79 4.19
N ASN A 163 22.47 -14.66 4.62
CA ASN A 163 22.81 -14.72 6.04
C ASN A 163 22.56 -13.38 6.74
N VAL A 164 22.10 -13.45 7.98
CA VAL A 164 22.02 -12.26 8.85
C VAL A 164 23.42 -11.69 9.04
N ASN A 165 23.58 -10.42 8.74
CA ASN A 165 24.82 -9.69 8.86
C ASN A 165 24.59 -8.28 9.45
N ILE A 166 25.67 -7.60 9.79
CA ILE A 166 25.61 -6.30 10.47
C ILE A 166 24.86 -5.23 9.62
N TYR A 167 25.00 -5.28 8.30
CA TYR A 167 24.34 -4.32 7.42
C TYR A 167 22.81 -4.52 7.42
N LEU A 168 22.35 -5.76 7.44
CA LEU A 168 20.93 -6.07 7.55
C LEU A 168 20.36 -5.59 8.90
N CYS A 169 21.08 -5.81 9.99
CA CYS A 169 20.68 -5.36 11.32
C CYS A 169 20.59 -3.82 11.38
N ILE A 170 21.62 -3.12 10.88
CA ILE A 170 21.63 -1.65 10.84
C ILE A 170 20.50 -1.12 9.97
N SER A 171 20.28 -1.69 8.79
CA SER A 171 19.19 -1.27 7.88
C SER A 171 17.83 -1.45 8.53
N SER A 172 17.61 -2.59 9.22
CA SER A 172 16.35 -2.83 9.97
C SER A 172 16.14 -1.79 11.08
N ILE A 173 17.19 -1.48 11.84
CA ILE A 173 17.13 -0.47 12.91
C ILE A 173 16.83 0.91 12.33
N ILE A 174 17.52 1.31 11.26
CA ILE A 174 17.28 2.61 10.60
C ILE A 174 15.83 2.72 10.12
N THR A 175 15.32 1.67 9.46
CA THR A 175 13.94 1.64 8.99
C THR A 175 12.94 1.74 10.16
N PHE A 176 13.19 1.01 11.24
CA PHE A 176 12.36 1.07 12.44
C PHE A 176 12.35 2.49 13.07
N LEU A 177 13.53 3.11 13.20
CA LEU A 177 13.63 4.48 13.72
C LEU A 177 12.94 5.51 12.81
N ALA A 178 13.03 5.33 11.48
CA ALA A 178 12.31 6.16 10.53
C ALA A 178 10.79 6.06 10.73
N VAL A 179 10.25 4.85 10.94
CA VAL A 179 8.82 4.65 11.21
C VAL A 179 8.39 5.35 12.51
N ILE A 180 9.23 5.29 13.56
CA ILE A 180 8.96 6.02 14.82
C ILE A 180 8.95 7.53 14.58
N LEU A 181 9.95 8.05 13.87
CA LEU A 181 10.03 9.48 13.55
C LEU A 181 8.80 9.98 12.82
N GLU A 182 8.38 9.23 11.79
CA GLU A 182 7.16 9.53 11.03
C GLU A 182 5.91 9.46 11.91
N PHE A 183 5.81 8.49 12.82
CA PHE A 183 4.69 8.40 13.76
C PHE A 183 4.62 9.63 14.67
N VAL A 184 5.75 10.07 15.21
CA VAL A 184 5.83 11.27 16.05
C VAL A 184 5.44 12.51 15.26
N ALA A 185 5.94 12.65 14.02
CA ALA A 185 5.59 13.77 13.14
C ALA A 185 4.09 13.82 12.82
N ASP A 186 3.47 12.67 12.53
CA ASP A 186 2.02 12.57 12.30
C ASP A 186 1.22 13.02 13.53
N GLU A 187 1.63 12.62 14.75
CA GLU A 187 0.96 13.02 15.98
C GLU A 187 1.14 14.53 16.28
N GLN A 188 2.33 15.08 16.01
CA GLN A 188 2.57 16.52 16.12
C GLN A 188 1.70 17.31 15.14
N MET A 189 1.65 16.88 13.87
CA MET A 189 0.81 17.52 12.85
C MET A 189 -0.68 17.44 13.20
N ARG A 190 -1.13 16.32 13.77
CA ARG A 190 -2.51 16.17 14.21
C ARG A 190 -2.85 17.14 15.34
N LYS A 191 -1.98 17.27 16.34
CA LYS A 191 -2.15 18.24 17.42
C LYS A 191 -2.15 19.67 16.90
N PHE A 192 -1.24 20.00 15.98
CA PHE A 192 -1.18 21.32 15.35
C PHE A 192 -2.51 21.67 14.64
N ARG A 193 -3.02 20.75 13.81
CA ARG A 193 -4.29 20.96 13.08
C ARG A 193 -5.54 20.99 13.96
N SER A 194 -5.49 20.40 15.16
CA SER A 194 -6.62 20.40 16.10
C SER A 194 -6.69 21.68 16.96
N ASP A 195 -5.65 22.52 16.94
CA ASP A 195 -5.65 23.79 17.67
C ASP A 195 -6.45 24.84 16.88
N PRO A 196 -7.53 25.41 17.44
CA PRO A 196 -8.35 26.42 16.76
C PRO A 196 -7.60 27.73 16.44
N LYS A 197 -6.37 27.89 16.94
CA LYS A 197 -5.53 29.08 16.69
C LYS A 197 -4.66 28.95 15.45
N ASN A 198 -4.61 27.80 14.80
CA ASN A 198 -3.77 27.52 13.63
C ASN A 198 -4.58 27.48 12.34
#